data_7840400656c9c7a5ba552cf7abd41fc9
#
_entry.id   7840400656c9c7a5ba552cf7abd41fc9
#
_cell.length_a   1.000
_cell.length_b   1.000
_cell.length_c   1.000
_cell.angle_alpha   90.00
_cell.angle_beta   90.00
_cell.angle_gamma   90.00
#
_symmetry.space_group_name_H-M   'P 1'
#
loop_
_entity.id
_entity.type
_entity.pdbx_description
1 polymer ?
#
loop_
_entity_poly.entity_id
_entity_poly.type
_entity_poly.pdbx_seq_one_letter_code
_entity_poly.pdbx_strand_id
1 'polypeptide(L)'
;MRGQVFTLQGQTYFTFGGASSHDIQDGILDPAAYAFGTQDPDFKVKRKYLDSMNAMYRIKGVSWWERELPNEQEMAEGLENLKKCGNKVDYIISHSPCTSDMFLMGGRGLYQPDIISNYLEEVRATTEYKKWYFGHMHLNKQVSMQDICLYEQILLVPGKDYIYQFPEMEDR
;
A
#
# COMPACT_ATOMS: atom_id res chain seq x y z
N MET A 1 -9.56 4.13 2.03
CA MET A 1 -10.19 3.49 3.19
C MET A 1 -9.13 2.65 3.87
N ARG A 2 -9.05 2.68 5.19
CA ARG A 2 -8.08 1.90 5.97
C ARG A 2 -8.80 1.16 7.08
N GLY A 3 -8.44 -0.11 7.28
CA GLY A 3 -8.89 -0.92 8.41
C GLY A 3 -10.38 -1.28 8.42
N GLN A 4 -11.08 -1.17 7.30
CA GLN A 4 -12.51 -1.42 7.23
C GLN A 4 -12.80 -2.81 6.65
N VAL A 5 -13.84 -3.45 7.19
CA VAL A 5 -14.36 -4.71 6.68
C VAL A 5 -15.71 -4.46 6.03
N PHE A 6 -15.86 -4.88 4.79
CA PHE A 6 -17.09 -4.76 4.00
C PHE A 6 -17.64 -6.14 3.65
N THR A 7 -18.95 -6.24 3.53
CA THR A 7 -19.61 -7.43 2.98
C THR A 7 -20.25 -7.07 1.64
N LEU A 8 -19.76 -7.69 0.57
CA LEU A 8 -20.28 -7.52 -0.77
C LEU A 8 -20.65 -8.89 -1.35
N GLN A 9 -21.89 -9.05 -1.81
CA GLN A 9 -22.39 -10.31 -2.37
C GLN A 9 -22.14 -11.53 -1.46
N GLY A 10 -22.23 -11.32 -0.14
CA GLY A 10 -22.04 -12.37 0.86
C GLY A 10 -20.57 -12.78 1.10
N GLN A 11 -19.61 -12.04 0.57
CA GLN A 11 -18.18 -12.19 0.83
C GLN A 11 -17.65 -10.99 1.63
N THR A 12 -16.67 -11.25 2.48
CA THR A 12 -16.07 -10.25 3.36
C THR A 12 -14.73 -9.76 2.81
N TYR A 13 -14.53 -8.44 2.85
CA TYR A 13 -13.36 -7.76 2.30
C TYR A 13 -12.75 -6.86 3.38
N PHE A 14 -11.53 -7.13 3.79
CA PHE A 14 -10.74 -6.18 4.57
C PHE A 14 -9.98 -5.26 3.62
N THR A 15 -9.98 -3.95 3.88
CA THR A 15 -9.31 -2.97 3.03
C THR A 15 -8.31 -2.13 3.82
N PHE A 16 -7.10 -1.92 3.25
CA PHE A 16 -6.09 -1.06 3.85
C PHE A 16 -5.29 -0.31 2.78
N GLY A 17 -5.51 1.00 2.68
CA GLY A 17 -4.79 1.86 1.74
C GLY A 17 -3.58 2.54 2.40
N GLY A 18 -2.69 3.03 1.57
CA GLY A 18 -1.50 3.79 1.96
C GLY A 18 -0.22 3.16 1.41
N ALA A 19 0.79 4.00 1.27
CA ALA A 19 2.13 3.61 0.84
C ALA A 19 3.17 4.59 1.38
N SER A 20 4.39 4.11 1.58
CA SER A 20 5.57 4.97 1.75
C SER A 20 6.06 5.40 0.38
N SER A 21 6.28 6.69 0.21
CA SER A 21 6.91 7.20 -1.01
C SER A 21 8.38 6.78 -1.06
N HIS A 22 8.81 6.16 -2.17
CA HIS A 22 10.20 5.74 -2.37
C HIS A 22 11.10 6.86 -2.91
N ASP A 23 10.52 7.92 -3.44
CA ASP A 23 11.17 9.00 -4.15
C ASP A 23 11.24 10.30 -3.33
N ILE A 24 11.51 10.14 -2.04
CA ILE A 24 11.73 11.20 -1.06
C ILE A 24 13.11 11.14 -0.41
N GLN A 25 14.07 10.47 -1.06
CA GLN A 25 15.42 10.30 -0.50
C GLN A 25 16.13 11.61 -0.26
N ASP A 26 15.86 12.63 -1.10
CA ASP A 26 16.38 13.98 -0.98
C ASP A 26 15.41 14.93 -0.26
N GLY A 27 14.34 14.38 0.32
CA GLY A 27 13.46 15.07 1.24
C GLY A 27 12.10 15.47 0.68
N ILE A 28 11.38 16.22 1.52
CA ILE A 28 10.06 16.77 1.21
C ILE A 28 10.15 18.28 1.36
N LEU A 29 9.89 19.00 0.25
CA LEU A 29 9.76 20.45 0.29
C LEU A 29 8.37 20.83 0.82
N ASP A 30 8.33 21.60 1.89
CA ASP A 30 7.09 22.18 2.42
C ASP A 30 6.99 23.65 1.99
N PRO A 31 6.09 24.02 1.07
CA PRO A 31 5.93 25.39 0.65
C PRO A 31 5.41 26.31 1.76
N ALA A 32 4.83 25.74 2.82
CA ALA A 32 4.29 26.45 3.98
C ALA A 32 5.22 26.42 5.21
N ALA A 33 6.44 25.89 5.08
CA ALA A 33 7.38 25.72 6.19
C ALA A 33 7.94 27.04 6.76
N TYR A 34 7.41 28.18 6.33
CA TYR A 34 7.77 29.51 6.84
C TYR A 34 6.77 30.00 7.88
N ALA A 35 7.28 30.69 8.91
CA ALA A 35 6.45 31.21 10.00
C ALA A 35 5.24 32.01 9.49
N PHE A 36 4.07 31.81 10.12
CA PHE A 36 2.82 32.52 9.84
C PHE A 36 2.10 32.21 8.52
N GLY A 37 2.30 31.03 7.93
CA GLY A 37 1.56 30.63 6.72
C GLY A 37 1.96 31.37 5.45
N THR A 38 3.09 32.07 5.46
CA THR A 38 3.70 32.66 4.27
C THR A 38 4.54 31.62 3.53
N GLN A 39 4.55 31.68 2.21
CA GLN A 39 5.37 30.80 1.39
C GLN A 39 6.86 30.99 1.73
N ASP A 40 7.62 29.88 1.89
CA ASP A 40 9.07 29.92 2.05
C ASP A 40 9.70 30.75 0.90
N PRO A 41 10.37 31.88 1.17
CA PRO A 41 10.95 32.73 0.13
C PRO A 41 12.01 32.01 -0.70
N ASP A 42 12.65 30.99 -0.12
CA ASP A 42 13.67 30.18 -0.77
C ASP A 42 13.10 28.95 -1.49
N PHE A 43 11.80 28.70 -1.42
CA PHE A 43 11.16 27.53 -2.01
C PHE A 43 11.51 27.35 -3.49
N LYS A 44 11.40 28.42 -4.28
CA LYS A 44 11.72 28.38 -5.71
C LYS A 44 13.20 28.08 -5.97
N VAL A 45 14.09 28.60 -5.14
CA VAL A 45 15.53 28.39 -5.25
C VAL A 45 15.87 26.94 -4.88
N LYS A 46 15.34 26.44 -3.77
CA LYS A 46 15.50 25.05 -3.33
C LYS A 46 14.97 24.07 -4.38
N ARG A 47 13.77 24.32 -4.89
CA ARG A 47 13.17 23.49 -5.94
C ARG A 47 14.05 23.44 -7.18
N LYS A 48 14.48 24.61 -7.70
CA LYS A 48 15.35 24.68 -8.88
C LYS A 48 16.68 23.98 -8.67
N TYR A 49 17.23 24.05 -7.47
CA TYR A 49 18.45 23.34 -7.09
C TYR A 49 18.24 21.82 -7.14
N LEU A 50 17.18 21.30 -6.50
CA LEU A 50 16.86 19.86 -6.51
C LEU A 50 16.54 19.36 -7.93
N ASP A 51 15.78 20.12 -8.72
CA ASP A 51 15.52 19.81 -10.14
C ASP A 51 16.83 19.71 -10.94
N SER A 52 17.79 20.62 -10.71
CA SER A 52 19.09 20.62 -11.40
C SER A 52 19.96 19.41 -11.07
N MET A 53 19.76 18.80 -9.90
CA MET A 53 20.47 17.60 -9.44
C MET A 53 19.72 16.30 -9.79
N ASN A 54 18.57 16.39 -10.45
CA ASN A 54 17.67 15.28 -10.67
C ASN A 54 17.34 14.53 -9.36
N ALA A 55 17.13 15.30 -8.28
CA ALA A 55 16.93 14.80 -6.93
C ALA A 55 15.58 14.09 -6.77
N MET A 56 15.55 13.08 -5.90
CA MET A 56 14.34 12.33 -5.54
C MET A 56 13.63 13.04 -4.37
N TYR A 57 12.83 14.04 -4.67
CA TYR A 57 12.09 14.82 -3.69
C TYR A 57 10.62 14.96 -4.06
N ARG A 58 9.79 15.27 -3.08
CA ARG A 58 8.37 15.55 -3.25
C ARG A 58 7.99 16.90 -2.64
N ILE A 59 6.83 17.41 -3.00
CA ILE A 59 6.32 18.70 -2.50
C ILE A 59 5.06 18.39 -1.67
N LYS A 60 5.08 18.78 -0.39
CA LYS A 60 3.96 18.63 0.53
C LYS A 60 2.71 19.35 0.02
N GLY A 61 1.59 18.64 0.01
CA GLY A 61 0.31 19.15 -0.49
C GLY A 61 0.18 19.20 -2.02
N VAL A 62 1.21 18.80 -2.78
CA VAL A 62 1.20 18.78 -4.25
C VAL A 62 1.49 17.38 -4.78
N SER A 63 2.57 16.75 -4.33
CA SER A 63 3.01 15.42 -4.75
C SER A 63 3.35 14.50 -3.59
N TRP A 64 3.12 14.95 -2.36
CA TRP A 64 3.25 14.16 -1.14
C TRP A 64 2.28 14.67 -0.07
N TRP A 65 1.66 13.75 0.65
CA TRP A 65 0.74 14.03 1.75
C TRP A 65 1.08 13.14 2.94
N GLU A 66 1.15 13.74 4.12
CA GLU A 66 1.41 13.03 5.37
C GLU A 66 0.40 11.89 5.63
N ARG A 67 -0.82 12.05 5.12
CA ARG A 67 -1.88 11.05 5.21
C ARG A 67 -1.71 9.85 4.26
N GLU A 68 -0.66 9.80 3.46
CA GLU A 68 -0.31 8.58 2.68
C GLU A 68 0.08 7.45 3.63
N LEU A 69 0.71 7.79 4.76
CA LEU A 69 0.99 6.84 5.83
C LEU A 69 -0.19 6.70 6.79
N PRO A 70 -0.49 5.48 7.26
CA PRO A 70 -1.46 5.28 8.32
C PRO A 70 -0.93 5.81 9.65
N ASN A 71 -1.82 6.30 10.49
CA ASN A 71 -1.49 6.57 11.88
C ASN A 71 -1.76 5.32 12.77
N GLU A 72 -1.28 5.36 14.01
CA GLU A 72 -1.44 4.25 14.96
C GLU A 72 -2.91 3.91 15.23
N GLN A 73 -3.78 4.90 15.26
CA GLN A 73 -5.21 4.70 15.49
C GLN A 73 -5.88 3.96 14.32
N GLU A 74 -5.55 4.32 13.06
CA GLU A 74 -6.06 3.63 11.88
C GLU A 74 -5.60 2.16 11.83
N MET A 75 -4.35 1.91 12.23
CA MET A 75 -3.80 0.55 12.31
C MET A 75 -4.48 -0.27 13.41
N ALA A 76 -4.62 0.30 14.60
CA ALA A 76 -5.30 -0.36 15.72
C ALA A 76 -6.78 -0.64 15.42
N GLU A 77 -7.50 0.31 14.81
CA GLU A 77 -8.89 0.13 14.36
C GLU A 77 -9.01 -1.02 13.36
N GLY A 78 -8.06 -1.14 12.41
CA GLY A 78 -8.03 -2.21 11.43
C GLY A 78 -7.93 -3.59 12.08
N LEU A 79 -7.00 -3.78 13.03
CA LEU A 79 -6.86 -5.04 13.76
C LEU A 79 -8.10 -5.34 14.62
N GLU A 80 -8.69 -4.32 15.25
CA GLU A 80 -9.92 -4.52 16.01
C GLU A 80 -11.11 -4.92 15.14
N ASN A 81 -11.24 -4.34 13.95
CA ASN A 81 -12.29 -4.72 13.01
C ASN A 81 -12.12 -6.15 12.50
N LEU A 82 -10.89 -6.59 12.23
CA LEU A 82 -10.59 -7.99 11.92
C LEU A 82 -10.96 -8.91 13.08
N LYS A 83 -10.60 -8.54 14.30
CA LYS A 83 -10.96 -9.28 15.51
C LYS A 83 -12.48 -9.42 15.70
N LYS A 84 -13.27 -8.37 15.42
CA LYS A 84 -14.74 -8.42 15.42
C LYS A 84 -15.30 -9.44 14.41
N CYS A 85 -14.58 -9.70 13.33
CA CYS A 85 -14.91 -10.73 12.33
C CYS A 85 -14.30 -12.10 12.63
N GLY A 86 -13.77 -12.31 13.84
CA GLY A 86 -13.12 -13.56 14.24
C GLY A 86 -11.78 -13.78 13.54
N ASN A 87 -11.09 -12.73 13.12
CA ASN A 87 -9.85 -12.75 12.34
C ASN A 87 -9.96 -13.59 11.06
N LYS A 88 -11.11 -13.51 10.40
CA LYS A 88 -11.38 -14.25 9.17
C LYS A 88 -12.15 -13.39 8.18
N VAL A 89 -11.60 -13.27 6.96
CA VAL A 89 -12.23 -12.59 5.82
C VAL A 89 -12.05 -13.41 4.55
N ASP A 90 -12.88 -13.17 3.54
CA ASP A 90 -12.68 -13.84 2.25
C ASP A 90 -11.51 -13.22 1.48
N TYR A 91 -11.43 -11.89 1.49
CA TYR A 91 -10.44 -11.15 0.70
C TYR A 91 -9.79 -10.05 1.52
N ILE A 92 -8.49 -9.84 1.27
CA ILE A 92 -7.76 -8.65 1.69
C ILE A 92 -7.44 -7.82 0.44
N ILE A 93 -7.69 -6.52 0.49
CA ILE A 93 -7.33 -5.56 -0.55
C ILE A 93 -6.49 -4.46 0.11
N SER A 94 -5.22 -4.40 -0.24
CA SER A 94 -4.33 -3.34 0.22
C SER A 94 -3.69 -2.61 -0.95
N HIS A 95 -3.15 -1.41 -0.71
CA HIS A 95 -2.32 -0.75 -1.72
C HIS A 95 -0.90 -1.31 -1.68
N SER A 96 -0.29 -1.41 -0.51
CA SER A 96 1.05 -1.96 -0.33
C SER A 96 1.02 -3.46 -0.01
N PRO A 97 2.09 -4.20 -0.32
CA PRO A 97 2.28 -5.58 0.13
C PRO A 97 2.60 -5.65 1.63
N CYS A 98 2.45 -6.83 2.22
CA CYS A 98 3.07 -7.14 3.50
C CYS A 98 4.57 -7.39 3.34
N THR A 99 5.31 -7.40 4.45
CA THR A 99 6.78 -7.56 4.46
C THR A 99 7.22 -8.86 3.79
N SER A 100 6.55 -9.97 4.06
CA SER A 100 6.88 -11.28 3.46
C SER A 100 6.71 -11.26 1.93
N ASP A 101 5.60 -10.70 1.43
CA ASP A 101 5.34 -10.62 -0.02
C ASP A 101 6.33 -9.71 -0.72
N MET A 102 6.71 -8.61 -0.08
CA MET A 102 7.73 -7.70 -0.60
C MET A 102 9.08 -8.43 -0.82
N PHE A 103 9.49 -9.27 0.13
CA PHE A 103 10.71 -10.06 -0.03
C PHE A 103 10.60 -11.15 -1.11
N LEU A 104 9.42 -11.75 -1.28
CA LEU A 104 9.18 -12.74 -2.34
C LEU A 104 9.20 -12.10 -3.74
N MET A 105 8.84 -10.84 -3.85
CA MET A 105 8.80 -10.13 -5.13
C MET A 105 10.14 -9.54 -5.55
N GLY A 106 10.83 -8.86 -4.65
CA GLY A 106 11.97 -8.02 -5.02
C GLY A 106 13.33 -8.56 -4.61
N GLY A 107 13.35 -9.68 -3.96
CA GLY A 107 14.60 -10.16 -3.37
C GLY A 107 15.04 -9.33 -2.17
N ARG A 108 15.86 -9.94 -1.34
CA ARG A 108 16.37 -9.31 -0.12
C ARG A 108 17.31 -8.15 -0.48
N GLY A 109 16.98 -6.96 -0.01
CA GLY A 109 17.82 -5.76 -0.13
C GLY A 109 17.35 -4.71 -1.15
N LEU A 110 16.41 -5.03 -2.04
CA LEU A 110 15.83 -4.03 -2.96
C LEU A 110 14.77 -3.15 -2.28
N TYR A 111 14.02 -3.73 -1.36
CA TYR A 111 12.98 -3.03 -0.60
C TYR A 111 13.21 -3.19 0.89
N GLN A 112 13.02 -2.12 1.63
CA GLN A 112 13.10 -2.13 3.08
C GLN A 112 11.68 -2.13 3.68
N PRO A 113 11.42 -2.96 4.70
CA PRO A 113 10.17 -2.91 5.42
C PRO A 113 9.92 -1.53 6.01
N ASP A 114 8.68 -1.08 5.92
CA ASP A 114 8.21 0.17 6.49
C ASP A 114 7.05 -0.07 7.48
N ILE A 115 6.49 1.02 8.01
CA ILE A 115 5.40 0.95 8.98
C ILE A 115 4.17 0.22 8.40
N ILE A 116 3.88 0.42 7.10
CA ILE A 116 2.70 -0.18 6.45
C ILE A 116 2.94 -1.67 6.20
N SER A 117 4.07 -2.02 5.60
CA SER A 117 4.39 -3.42 5.28
C SER A 117 4.52 -4.28 6.54
N ASN A 118 5.04 -3.72 7.64
CA ASN A 118 5.10 -4.40 8.93
C ASN A 118 3.72 -4.57 9.58
N TYR A 119 2.86 -3.55 9.50
CA TYR A 119 1.47 -3.67 9.94
C TYR A 119 0.70 -4.73 9.13
N LEU A 120 0.87 -4.73 7.82
CA LEU A 120 0.25 -5.73 6.94
C LEU A 120 0.80 -7.14 7.19
N GLU A 121 2.05 -7.27 7.63
CA GLU A 121 2.59 -8.56 8.09
C GLU A 121 1.90 -9.05 9.37
N GLU A 122 1.56 -8.15 10.29
CA GLU A 122 0.77 -8.52 11.48
C GLU A 122 -0.64 -8.96 11.08
N VAL A 123 -1.29 -8.27 10.12
CA VAL A 123 -2.58 -8.67 9.55
C VAL A 123 -2.46 -10.08 8.95
N ARG A 124 -1.42 -10.36 8.17
CA ARG A 124 -1.16 -11.69 7.58
C ARG A 124 -1.03 -12.78 8.64
N ALA A 125 -0.28 -12.50 9.69
CA ALA A 125 0.00 -13.47 10.75
C ALA A 125 -1.23 -13.80 11.61
N THR A 126 -2.19 -12.88 11.68
CA THR A 126 -3.34 -12.99 12.59
C THR A 126 -4.66 -13.26 11.91
N THR A 127 -4.74 -13.20 10.58
CA THR A 127 -6.01 -13.25 9.83
C THR A 127 -6.02 -14.40 8.83
N GLU A 128 -7.09 -15.21 8.87
CA GLU A 128 -7.39 -16.21 7.84
C GLU A 128 -8.08 -15.54 6.65
N TYR A 129 -7.58 -15.77 5.42
CA TYR A 129 -8.14 -15.20 4.19
C TYR A 129 -7.98 -16.17 3.01
N LYS A 130 -8.82 -16.00 1.97
CA LYS A 130 -8.76 -16.80 0.74
C LYS A 130 -7.76 -16.24 -0.25
N LYS A 131 -7.85 -14.92 -0.49
CA LYS A 131 -6.97 -14.19 -1.42
C LYS A 131 -6.65 -12.80 -0.88
N TRP A 132 -5.44 -12.35 -1.19
CA TRP A 132 -4.97 -11.00 -0.93
C TRP A 132 -4.54 -10.34 -2.24
N TYR A 133 -5.16 -9.23 -2.58
CA TYR A 133 -4.82 -8.41 -3.73
C TYR A 133 -4.16 -7.13 -3.28
N PHE A 134 -3.03 -6.79 -3.86
CA PHE A 134 -2.31 -5.56 -3.56
C PHE A 134 -1.67 -4.99 -4.82
N GLY A 135 -1.27 -3.70 -4.78
CA GLY A 135 -0.64 -2.97 -5.88
C GLY A 135 0.75 -2.46 -5.51
N HIS A 136 0.98 -1.17 -5.74
CA HIS A 136 2.18 -0.40 -5.39
C HIS A 136 3.46 -0.77 -6.16
N MET A 137 3.69 -2.03 -6.42
CA MET A 137 4.94 -2.54 -7.02
C MET A 137 4.99 -2.41 -8.55
N HIS A 138 3.93 -1.86 -9.18
CA HIS A 138 3.82 -1.65 -10.62
C HIS A 138 4.12 -2.90 -11.46
N LEU A 139 3.68 -4.05 -10.99
CA LEU A 139 3.81 -5.32 -11.72
C LEU A 139 2.61 -6.23 -11.48
N ASN A 140 2.39 -7.14 -12.40
CA ASN A 140 1.40 -8.19 -12.28
C ASN A 140 2.12 -9.50 -11.92
N LYS A 141 1.90 -10.02 -10.71
CA LYS A 141 2.58 -11.22 -10.25
C LYS A 141 1.74 -11.99 -9.24
N GLN A 142 1.59 -13.27 -9.44
CA GLN A 142 1.17 -14.17 -8.38
C GLN A 142 2.37 -14.43 -7.45
N VAL A 143 2.30 -13.92 -6.24
CA VAL A 143 3.41 -13.98 -5.26
C VAL A 143 3.36 -15.27 -4.49
N SER A 144 2.15 -15.72 -4.11
CA SER A 144 1.90 -16.99 -3.44
C SER A 144 0.60 -17.61 -3.96
N MET A 145 0.20 -18.75 -3.40
CA MET A 145 -1.11 -19.35 -3.70
C MET A 145 -2.29 -18.41 -3.38
N GLN A 146 -2.11 -17.49 -2.43
CA GLN A 146 -3.17 -16.61 -1.95
C GLN A 146 -2.93 -15.14 -2.35
N ASP A 147 -1.69 -14.71 -2.55
CA ASP A 147 -1.29 -13.31 -2.65
C ASP A 147 -0.93 -12.92 -4.09
N ILE A 148 -1.56 -11.86 -4.58
CA ILE A 148 -1.49 -11.44 -5.98
C ILE A 148 -1.22 -9.93 -6.04
N CYS A 149 -0.10 -9.57 -6.66
CA CYS A 149 0.23 -8.19 -7.00
C CYS A 149 -0.42 -7.82 -8.33
N LEU A 150 -1.09 -6.67 -8.37
CA LEU A 150 -1.83 -6.18 -9.54
C LEU A 150 -1.35 -4.80 -9.95
N TYR A 151 -1.24 -4.58 -11.25
CA TYR A 151 -0.95 -3.28 -11.83
C TYR A 151 -1.91 -2.94 -12.98
N GLU A 152 -1.82 -3.65 -14.10
CA GLU A 152 -2.61 -3.39 -15.30
C GLU A 152 -3.64 -4.50 -15.60
N GLN A 153 -3.79 -5.45 -14.69
CA GLN A 153 -4.71 -6.56 -14.85
C GLN A 153 -6.07 -6.28 -14.22
N ILE A 154 -7.10 -6.82 -14.85
CA ILE A 154 -8.44 -6.91 -14.29
C ILE A 154 -8.70 -8.39 -13.99
N LEU A 155 -8.90 -8.71 -12.72
CA LEU A 155 -9.24 -10.06 -12.29
C LEU A 155 -10.70 -10.15 -11.89
N LEU A 156 -11.34 -11.24 -12.30
CA LEU A 156 -12.65 -11.58 -11.79
C LEU A 156 -12.48 -12.16 -10.37
N VAL A 157 -13.08 -11.52 -9.38
CA VAL A 157 -13.20 -12.09 -8.03
C VAL A 157 -14.41 -13.01 -8.04
N PRO A 158 -14.23 -14.33 -7.88
CA PRO A 158 -15.34 -15.26 -7.98
C PRO A 158 -16.38 -15.01 -6.88
N GLY A 159 -17.66 -15.02 -7.25
CA GLY A 159 -18.75 -15.15 -6.29
C GLY A 159 -18.66 -16.47 -5.53
N LYS A 160 -19.51 -16.66 -4.48
CA LYS A 160 -19.49 -17.88 -3.64
C LYS A 160 -19.53 -19.21 -4.43
N ASP A 161 -20.07 -19.17 -5.64
CA ASP A 161 -20.33 -20.35 -6.49
C ASP A 161 -19.34 -20.48 -7.67
N TYR A 162 -18.26 -19.66 -7.71
CA TYR A 162 -17.36 -19.64 -8.86
C TYR A 162 -16.05 -20.39 -8.55
N ILE A 163 -15.73 -21.42 -9.33
CA ILE A 163 -14.42 -22.10 -9.29
C ILE A 163 -13.45 -21.31 -10.16
N TYR A 164 -12.43 -20.73 -9.53
CA TYR A 164 -11.41 -19.92 -10.20
C TYR A 164 -10.49 -20.80 -11.07
N GLN A 165 -10.45 -20.55 -12.36
CA GLN A 165 -9.42 -21.07 -13.26
C GLN A 165 -8.43 -19.95 -13.55
N PHE A 166 -7.16 -20.14 -13.15
CA PHE A 166 -6.10 -19.20 -13.51
C PHE A 166 -5.89 -19.24 -15.02
N PRO A 167 -5.89 -18.12 -15.75
CA PRO A 167 -5.30 -18.09 -17.07
C PRO A 167 -3.80 -18.39 -16.93
N GLU A 168 -3.28 -19.28 -17.76
CA GLU A 168 -1.83 -19.49 -17.87
C GLU A 168 -1.18 -18.14 -18.18
N MET A 169 -0.29 -17.67 -17.31
CA MET A 169 0.45 -16.44 -17.55
C MET A 169 1.53 -16.77 -18.59
N GLU A 170 1.37 -16.26 -19.80
CA GLU A 170 2.47 -16.21 -20.76
C GLU A 170 3.54 -15.27 -20.18
N ASP A 171 4.74 -15.79 -19.95
CA ASP A 171 5.93 -15.03 -19.61
C ASP A 171 6.22 -14.03 -20.75
N ARG A 172 6.05 -12.73 -20.47
CA ARG A 172 6.52 -11.64 -21.32
C ARG A 172 7.64 -10.90 -20.64
#